data_77bfbba19a91e3250df3fc73d41bc9d3
#
_entry.id   77bfbba19a91e3250df3fc73d41bc9d3
#
_cell.length_a   1.000
_cell.length_b   1.000
_cell.length_c   1.000
_cell.angle_alpha   90.00
_cell.angle_beta   90.00
_cell.angle_gamma   90.00
#
_symmetry.space_group_name_H-M   'P 1'
#
loop_
_entity.id
_entity.type
_entity.pdbx_description
1 polymer ?
#
loop_
_entity_poly.entity_id
_entity_poly.type
_entity_poly.pdbx_seq_one_letter_code
_entity_poly.pdbx_strand_id
1 'polypeptide(L)'
;RLPLDRADAMNSAVTNERDLGVFFYWAPAKTRKLFSSLVSEGLKGSGDYGVLGIGVYNGQTANRPEPNSNKHIVARASYPVQIKNQVIEAGIQAYKGQFTLLSTTSGVGTATDKLYNDERVGATFVLYPKPFGILAEYNIGRGPEYDKLTNSVIESPLKGGFITASYKLDFNGQTLIPFSRFQYYDGGKKHELDARSYEVKELEIGAEWQQKKN
;
A
#
# COMPACT_ATOMS: atom_id res chain seq x y z
N ARG A 1 -2.09 -2.34 14.07
CA ARG A 1 -2.68 -2.44 12.71
C ARG A 1 -4.16 -2.71 12.88
N LEU A 2 -5.02 -1.77 12.48
CA LEU A 2 -6.45 -1.91 12.72
C LEU A 2 -7.09 -3.04 11.88
N PRO A 3 -6.97 -3.10 10.55
CA PRO A 3 -7.46 -4.25 9.79
C PRO A 3 -6.49 -5.44 9.89
N LEU A 4 -7.03 -6.65 9.86
CA LEU A 4 -6.23 -7.87 9.89
C LEU A 4 -5.44 -8.08 8.60
N ASP A 5 -5.98 -7.64 7.49
CA ASP A 5 -5.34 -7.76 6.17
C ASP A 5 -5.15 -6.41 5.49
N ARG A 6 -4.26 -6.38 4.51
CA ARG A 6 -4.02 -5.21 3.67
C ARG A 6 -5.14 -5.04 2.65
N ALA A 7 -5.42 -3.80 2.25
CA ALA A 7 -6.35 -3.54 1.16
C ALA A 7 -5.87 -4.15 -0.16
N ASP A 8 -6.80 -4.64 -0.99
CA ASP A 8 -6.51 -5.30 -2.25
C ASP A 8 -5.75 -4.42 -3.25
N ALA A 9 -5.99 -3.11 -3.24
CA ALA A 9 -5.21 -2.16 -4.04
C ALA A 9 -3.70 -2.22 -3.72
N MET A 10 -3.34 -2.47 -2.45
CA MET A 10 -1.96 -2.68 -2.02
C MET A 10 -1.49 -4.09 -2.33
N ASN A 11 -2.28 -5.12 -1.99
CA ASN A 11 -1.93 -6.52 -2.22
C ASN A 11 -1.74 -6.85 -3.70
N SER A 12 -2.47 -6.21 -4.60
CA SER A 12 -2.29 -6.39 -6.05
C SER A 12 -0.97 -5.82 -6.57
N ALA A 13 -0.39 -4.85 -5.86
CA ALA A 13 0.92 -4.28 -6.21
C ALA A 13 2.07 -5.12 -5.66
N VAL A 14 1.97 -5.55 -4.40
CA VAL A 14 3.06 -6.18 -3.66
C VAL A 14 2.48 -7.27 -2.76
N THR A 15 2.64 -8.52 -3.12
CA THR A 15 2.21 -9.66 -2.28
C THR A 15 3.11 -9.85 -1.08
N ASN A 16 4.37 -9.41 -1.17
CA ASN A 16 5.36 -9.48 -0.12
C ASN A 16 6.03 -8.12 0.03
N GLU A 17 6.18 -7.64 1.25
CA GLU A 17 6.79 -6.32 1.56
C GLU A 17 8.32 -6.29 1.37
N ARG A 18 8.92 -7.42 0.97
CA ARG A 18 10.37 -7.56 0.86
C ARG A 18 10.79 -7.69 -0.59
N ASP A 19 11.78 -6.92 -0.95
CA ASP A 19 12.49 -7.03 -2.23
C ASP A 19 13.92 -6.51 -2.08
N LEU A 20 14.79 -6.88 -3.00
CA LEU A 20 16.15 -6.36 -3.03
C LEU A 20 16.14 -4.98 -3.70
N GLY A 21 16.62 -3.97 -3.00
CA GLY A 21 16.68 -2.62 -3.51
C GLY A 21 17.52 -1.67 -2.67
N VAL A 22 17.68 -0.47 -3.19
CA VAL A 22 18.36 0.65 -2.52
C VAL A 22 17.37 1.79 -2.38
N PHE A 23 17.25 2.33 -1.15
CA PHE A 23 16.30 3.37 -0.84
C PHE A 23 17.01 4.52 -0.12
N PHE A 24 16.66 5.73 -0.51
CA PHE A 24 17.04 6.96 0.16
C PHE A 24 15.82 7.60 0.82
N TYR A 25 15.95 7.97 2.10
CA TYR A 25 14.90 8.64 2.86
C TYR A 25 15.45 9.92 3.48
N TRP A 26 14.65 10.97 3.45
CA TRP A 26 14.99 12.25 4.06
C TRP A 26 13.79 12.86 4.80
N ALA A 27 14.05 13.39 6.00
CA ALA A 27 13.08 14.17 6.77
C ALA A 27 13.75 15.28 7.58
N PRO A 28 13.12 16.47 7.70
CA PRO A 28 13.57 17.52 8.62
C PRO A 28 13.55 17.04 10.07
N ALA A 29 14.46 17.54 10.89
CA ALA A 29 14.57 17.15 12.30
C ALA A 29 13.25 17.39 13.08
N LYS A 30 12.52 18.47 12.78
CA LYS A 30 11.22 18.77 13.39
C LYS A 30 10.19 17.68 13.06
N THR A 31 10.12 17.25 11.81
CA THR A 31 9.19 16.20 11.35
C THR A 31 9.55 14.85 11.98
N ARG A 32 10.83 14.51 12.07
CA ARG A 32 11.29 13.28 12.74
C ARG A 32 10.88 13.24 14.21
N LYS A 33 11.00 14.37 14.93
CA LYS A 33 10.51 14.47 16.32
C LYS A 33 9.00 14.25 16.42
N LEU A 34 8.21 14.83 15.49
CA LEU A 34 6.77 14.65 15.47
C LEU A 34 6.40 13.18 15.17
N PHE A 35 7.06 12.53 14.22
CA PHE A 35 6.85 11.09 13.96
C PHE A 35 7.23 10.23 15.17
N SER A 36 8.33 10.53 15.84
CA SER A 36 8.74 9.84 17.07
C SER A 36 7.70 9.95 18.18
N SER A 37 7.09 11.13 18.38
CA SER A 37 6.00 11.30 19.36
C SER A 37 4.75 10.49 18.99
N LEU A 38 4.37 10.45 17.72
CA LEU A 38 3.25 9.63 17.26
C LEU A 38 3.49 8.12 17.43
N VAL A 39 4.73 7.68 17.26
CA VAL A 39 5.12 6.28 17.52
C VAL A 39 5.03 5.98 19.02
N SER A 40 5.53 6.85 19.88
CA SER A 40 5.48 6.66 21.35
C SER A 40 4.04 6.67 21.90
N GLU A 41 3.13 7.37 21.24
CA GLU A 41 1.70 7.38 21.56
C GLU A 41 0.92 6.19 20.97
N GLY A 42 1.60 5.28 20.23
CA GLY A 42 0.97 4.14 19.57
C GLY A 42 0.11 4.50 18.35
N LEU A 43 0.22 5.74 17.85
CA LEU A 43 -0.60 6.25 16.73
C LEU A 43 0.01 5.99 15.36
N LYS A 44 1.32 5.74 15.29
CA LYS A 44 2.06 5.44 14.06
C LYS A 44 2.85 4.16 14.24
N GLY A 45 2.94 3.36 13.17
CA GLY A 45 3.81 2.19 13.15
C GLY A 45 5.29 2.57 13.24
N SER A 46 6.12 1.61 13.60
CA SER A 46 7.57 1.80 13.64
C SER A 46 8.11 2.13 12.24
N GLY A 47 9.15 2.93 12.19
CA GLY A 47 9.85 3.32 10.96
C GLY A 47 9.55 4.76 10.55
N ASP A 48 10.61 5.49 10.37
CA ASP A 48 10.60 6.84 9.80
C ASP A 48 11.04 6.72 8.33
N TYR A 49 10.07 6.62 7.44
CA TYR A 49 10.33 6.59 5.99
C TYR A 49 10.53 8.00 5.41
N GLY A 50 10.74 8.99 6.27
CA GLY A 50 10.99 10.37 5.88
C GLY A 50 9.78 11.10 5.31
N VAL A 51 10.05 12.34 4.95
CA VAL A 51 9.12 13.20 4.18
C VAL A 51 9.26 12.93 2.70
N LEU A 52 10.48 12.65 2.25
CA LEU A 52 10.80 12.26 0.89
C LEU A 52 11.49 10.90 0.89
N GLY A 53 11.04 10.01 0.05
CA GLY A 53 11.66 8.72 -0.21
C GLY A 53 11.79 8.48 -1.70
N ILE A 54 12.92 7.94 -2.13
CA ILE A 54 13.16 7.46 -3.49
C ILE A 54 13.90 6.14 -3.43
N GLY A 55 13.59 5.21 -4.31
CA GLY A 55 14.25 3.91 -4.32
C GLY A 55 14.22 3.23 -5.67
N VAL A 56 15.11 2.25 -5.80
CA VAL A 56 15.20 1.33 -6.93
C VAL A 56 15.23 -0.09 -6.38
N TYR A 57 14.40 -0.98 -6.92
CA TYR A 57 14.29 -2.36 -6.45
C TYR A 57 13.97 -3.32 -7.61
N ASN A 58 14.08 -4.62 -7.37
CA ASN A 58 13.91 -5.61 -8.43
C ASN A 58 12.47 -5.67 -8.99
N GLY A 59 11.45 -5.72 -8.13
CA GLY A 59 10.05 -5.72 -8.56
C GLY A 59 9.38 -7.10 -8.60
N GLN A 60 10.09 -8.20 -8.38
CA GLN A 60 9.54 -9.57 -8.38
C GLN A 60 9.17 -10.09 -7.00
N THR A 61 9.46 -9.37 -5.95
CA THR A 61 9.27 -9.73 -4.54
C THR A 61 10.33 -10.71 -3.98
N ALA A 62 10.39 -10.80 -2.65
CA ALA A 62 11.37 -11.64 -1.95
C ALA A 62 11.24 -13.13 -2.30
N ASN A 63 12.38 -13.81 -2.31
CA ASN A 63 12.49 -15.25 -2.53
C ASN A 63 12.03 -15.73 -3.90
N ARG A 64 11.98 -14.84 -4.89
CA ARG A 64 11.78 -15.20 -6.29
C ARG A 64 12.98 -14.77 -7.11
N PRO A 65 13.42 -15.58 -8.09
CA PRO A 65 14.48 -15.18 -9.01
C PRO A 65 14.01 -13.96 -9.80
N GLU A 66 14.93 -13.07 -10.11
CA GLU A 66 14.70 -11.95 -11.01
C GLU A 66 14.79 -12.43 -12.46
N PRO A 67 13.67 -12.54 -13.18
CA PRO A 67 13.67 -13.10 -14.54
C PRO A 67 13.97 -12.05 -15.61
N ASN A 68 14.11 -10.77 -15.24
CA ASN A 68 14.44 -9.68 -16.16
C ASN A 68 15.49 -8.75 -15.54
N SER A 69 16.12 -7.90 -16.35
CA SER A 69 17.10 -6.92 -15.89
C SER A 69 16.51 -5.55 -15.52
N ASN A 70 15.22 -5.35 -15.75
CA ASN A 70 14.54 -4.10 -15.47
C ASN A 70 14.35 -3.91 -13.96
N LYS A 71 14.41 -2.66 -13.53
CA LYS A 71 14.22 -2.30 -12.14
C LYS A 71 12.97 -1.42 -11.97
N HIS A 72 12.32 -1.56 -10.82
CA HIS A 72 11.27 -0.65 -10.42
C HIS A 72 11.88 0.56 -9.74
N ILE A 73 11.38 1.74 -10.11
CA ILE A 73 11.69 3.00 -9.45
C ILE A 73 10.46 3.43 -8.66
N VAL A 74 10.67 3.81 -7.40
CA VAL A 74 9.60 4.29 -6.51
C VAL A 74 9.99 5.64 -5.93
N ALA A 75 9.00 6.51 -5.80
CA ALA A 75 9.14 7.78 -5.10
C ALA A 75 7.91 8.02 -4.21
N ARG A 76 8.13 8.65 -3.07
CA ARG A 76 7.10 9.05 -2.12
C ARG A 76 7.44 10.41 -1.54
N ALA A 77 6.44 11.27 -1.42
CA ALA A 77 6.50 12.49 -0.63
C ALA A 77 5.29 12.54 0.29
N SER A 78 5.51 12.78 1.59
CA SER A 78 4.43 12.99 2.57
C SER A 78 4.85 14.04 3.59
N TYR A 79 3.90 14.81 4.09
CA TYR A 79 4.20 15.85 5.06
C TYR A 79 3.16 15.89 6.19
N PRO A 80 3.57 15.72 7.46
CA PRO A 80 2.69 15.87 8.60
C PRO A 80 2.58 17.34 9.03
N VAL A 81 1.36 17.75 9.32
CA VAL A 81 1.03 19.07 9.88
C VAL A 81 0.33 18.89 11.21
N GLN A 82 0.81 19.55 12.25
CA GLN A 82 0.15 19.58 13.54
C GLN A 82 -0.72 20.83 13.67
N ILE A 83 -2.01 20.64 13.93
CA ILE A 83 -3.00 21.69 14.17
C ILE A 83 -3.58 21.48 15.56
N LYS A 84 -3.17 22.29 16.54
CA LYS A 84 -3.50 22.10 17.96
C LYS A 84 -3.11 20.68 18.43
N ASN A 85 -4.08 19.90 18.89
CA ASN A 85 -3.86 18.52 19.35
C ASN A 85 -3.95 17.48 18.22
N GLN A 86 -4.33 17.88 17.01
CA GLN A 86 -4.52 17.00 15.88
C GLN A 86 -3.30 16.98 14.97
N VAL A 87 -3.00 15.83 14.39
CA VAL A 87 -1.96 15.68 13.38
C VAL A 87 -2.59 15.11 12.12
N ILE A 88 -2.29 15.77 10.99
CA ILE A 88 -2.74 15.38 9.65
C ILE A 88 -1.50 15.13 8.83
N GLU A 89 -1.47 14.03 8.08
CA GLU A 89 -0.40 13.75 7.11
C GLU A 89 -1.04 13.52 5.74
N ALA A 90 -0.59 14.26 4.73
CA ALA A 90 -0.95 14.04 3.33
C ALA A 90 0.29 13.58 2.56
N GLY A 91 0.10 12.70 1.58
CA GLY A 91 1.19 12.17 0.78
C GLY A 91 0.78 11.77 -0.62
N ILE A 92 1.78 11.71 -1.48
CA ILE A 92 1.70 11.15 -2.82
C ILE A 92 2.80 10.12 -2.99
N GLN A 93 2.55 9.12 -3.81
CA GLN A 93 3.52 8.08 -4.12
C GLN A 93 3.35 7.61 -5.56
N ALA A 94 4.44 7.18 -6.16
CA ALA A 94 4.42 6.60 -7.49
C ALA A 94 5.49 5.52 -7.61
N TYR A 95 5.21 4.49 -8.41
CA TYR A 95 6.25 3.60 -8.89
C TYR A 95 6.05 3.26 -10.37
N LYS A 96 7.14 2.87 -10.99
CA LYS A 96 7.16 2.41 -12.38
C LYS A 96 8.24 1.36 -12.56
N GLY A 97 7.89 0.30 -13.30
CA GLY A 97 8.81 -0.76 -13.69
C GLY A 97 8.18 -1.71 -14.69
N GLN A 98 8.84 -2.84 -14.90
CA GLN A 98 8.32 -3.92 -15.74
C GLN A 98 8.26 -5.22 -14.93
N PHE A 99 7.11 -5.85 -14.96
CA PHE A 99 6.84 -7.10 -14.25
C PHE A 99 6.83 -8.28 -15.21
N THR A 100 7.56 -9.35 -14.90
CA THR A 100 7.51 -10.61 -15.67
C THR A 100 6.44 -11.53 -15.08
N LEU A 101 5.47 -11.91 -15.90
CA LEU A 101 4.40 -12.82 -15.51
C LEU A 101 4.94 -14.26 -15.44
N LEU A 102 5.01 -14.82 -14.23
CA LEU A 102 5.62 -16.12 -13.98
C LEU A 102 4.66 -17.31 -14.19
N SER A 103 3.37 -17.09 -14.00
CA SER A 103 2.35 -18.16 -14.01
C SER A 103 1.28 -17.88 -15.04
N THR A 104 1.20 -18.74 -16.06
CA THR A 104 0.18 -18.65 -17.11
C THR A 104 -0.39 -20.04 -17.45
N THR A 105 -1.69 -20.09 -17.71
CA THR A 105 -2.36 -21.29 -18.19
C THR A 105 -1.96 -21.58 -19.64
N SER A 106 -1.86 -22.85 -19.98
CA SER A 106 -1.57 -23.27 -21.38
C SER A 106 -2.66 -22.76 -22.33
N GLY A 107 -2.24 -22.09 -23.42
CA GLY A 107 -3.16 -21.52 -24.41
C GLY A 107 -3.61 -20.08 -24.13
N VAL A 108 -3.24 -19.51 -23.00
CA VAL A 108 -3.43 -18.07 -22.76
C VAL A 108 -2.34 -17.28 -23.47
N GLY A 109 -2.74 -16.29 -24.26
CA GLY A 109 -1.82 -15.38 -24.96
C GLY A 109 -1.07 -14.48 -24.00
N THR A 110 0.20 -14.22 -24.28
CA THR A 110 1.05 -13.33 -23.47
C THR A 110 1.88 -12.41 -24.36
N ALA A 111 2.34 -11.29 -23.80
CA ALA A 111 3.35 -10.46 -24.45
C ALA A 111 4.67 -11.25 -24.65
N THR A 112 5.53 -10.77 -25.55
CA THR A 112 6.88 -11.30 -25.74
C THR A 112 7.61 -11.26 -24.42
N ASP A 113 8.31 -12.35 -24.07
CA ASP A 113 9.05 -12.52 -22.81
C ASP A 113 8.19 -12.39 -21.54
N LYS A 114 6.84 -12.39 -21.69
CA LYS A 114 5.88 -12.21 -20.59
C LYS A 114 6.12 -10.94 -19.78
N LEU A 115 6.63 -9.90 -20.40
CA LEU A 115 7.02 -8.64 -19.78
C LEU A 115 5.92 -7.58 -19.98
N TYR A 116 5.49 -6.96 -18.88
CA TYR A 116 4.41 -5.97 -18.85
C TYR A 116 4.83 -4.74 -18.08
N ASN A 117 4.40 -3.55 -18.52
CA ASN A 117 4.54 -2.35 -17.72
C ASN A 117 3.68 -2.47 -16.45
N ASP A 118 4.25 -2.05 -15.34
CA ASP A 118 3.60 -2.00 -14.04
C ASP A 118 3.90 -0.66 -13.39
N GLU A 119 2.89 0.21 -13.35
CA GLU A 119 3.05 1.56 -12.85
C GLU A 119 1.81 2.02 -12.09
N ARG A 120 2.03 2.76 -11.00
CA ARG A 120 0.96 3.35 -10.20
C ARG A 120 1.33 4.71 -9.66
N VAL A 121 0.31 5.53 -9.49
CA VAL A 121 0.36 6.78 -8.73
C VAL A 121 -0.74 6.72 -7.69
N GLY A 122 -0.43 7.13 -6.48
CA GLY A 122 -1.37 7.12 -5.37
C GLY A 122 -1.28 8.36 -4.50
N ALA A 123 -2.36 8.64 -3.79
CA ALA A 123 -2.42 9.65 -2.75
C ALA A 123 -2.82 9.01 -1.42
N THR A 124 -2.26 9.51 -0.33
CA THR A 124 -2.54 9.07 1.03
C THR A 124 -2.98 10.23 1.90
N PHE A 125 -3.89 9.96 2.82
CA PHE A 125 -4.33 10.92 3.83
C PHE A 125 -4.46 10.23 5.17
N VAL A 126 -3.85 10.80 6.20
CA VAL A 126 -3.92 10.32 7.59
C VAL A 126 -4.35 11.46 8.49
N LEU A 127 -5.46 11.28 9.19
CA LEU A 127 -5.84 12.03 10.38
C LEU A 127 -5.56 11.08 11.56
N TYR A 128 -4.54 11.38 12.36
CA TYR A 128 -4.17 10.51 13.48
C TYR A 128 -5.23 10.52 14.57
N PRO A 129 -5.62 9.34 15.15
CA PRO A 129 -6.76 9.24 16.07
C PRO A 129 -6.48 9.91 17.43
N LYS A 130 -6.91 11.20 17.54
CA LYS A 130 -6.85 12.04 18.75
C LYS A 130 -8.19 12.78 18.99
N PRO A 131 -9.29 12.11 19.37
CA PRO A 131 -9.54 10.66 19.41
C PRO A 131 -9.99 10.07 18.08
N PHE A 132 -10.59 10.88 17.17
CA PHE A 132 -11.06 10.44 15.86
C PHE A 132 -9.92 10.38 14.84
N GLY A 133 -9.88 9.30 14.06
CA GLY A 133 -8.87 9.09 13.03
C GLY A 133 -9.46 8.68 11.68
N ILE A 134 -8.77 9.08 10.62
CA ILE A 134 -9.02 8.64 9.25
C ILE A 134 -7.69 8.18 8.64
N LEU A 135 -7.72 7.06 7.95
CA LEU A 135 -6.62 6.60 7.08
C LEU A 135 -7.22 6.30 5.72
N ALA A 136 -6.76 6.98 4.70
CA ALA A 136 -7.23 6.78 3.33
C ALA A 136 -6.05 6.68 2.35
N GLU A 137 -6.20 5.84 1.35
CA GLU A 137 -5.29 5.71 0.23
C GLU A 137 -6.11 5.43 -1.04
N TYR A 138 -5.71 6.04 -2.14
CA TYR A 138 -6.26 5.75 -3.46
C TYR A 138 -5.16 5.71 -4.50
N ASN A 139 -5.17 4.67 -5.35
CA ASN A 139 -4.18 4.42 -6.38
C ASN A 139 -4.85 4.27 -7.74
N ILE A 140 -4.19 4.78 -8.77
CA ILE A 140 -4.50 4.56 -10.18
C ILE A 140 -3.23 4.11 -10.89
N GLY A 141 -3.36 3.34 -11.96
CA GLY A 141 -2.20 2.89 -12.70
C GLY A 141 -2.57 1.95 -13.85
N ARG A 142 -1.59 1.16 -14.25
CA ARG A 142 -1.74 0.09 -15.25
C ARG A 142 -0.84 -1.08 -14.88
N GLY A 143 -1.22 -2.26 -15.33
CA GLY A 143 -0.46 -3.47 -15.12
C GLY A 143 -1.03 -4.64 -15.91
N PRO A 144 -0.43 -5.83 -15.82
CA PRO A 144 -0.95 -7.01 -16.49
C PRO A 144 -2.31 -7.43 -15.92
N GLU A 145 -3.23 -7.77 -16.79
CA GLU A 145 -4.56 -8.28 -16.47
C GLU A 145 -5.05 -9.24 -17.54
N TYR A 146 -5.69 -10.34 -17.13
CA TYR A 146 -6.31 -11.29 -18.04
C TYR A 146 -7.56 -10.72 -18.67
N ASP A 147 -7.58 -10.68 -19.99
CA ASP A 147 -8.72 -10.32 -20.81
C ASP A 147 -9.41 -11.58 -21.38
N LYS A 148 -10.67 -11.78 -20.97
CA LYS A 148 -11.48 -12.91 -21.42
C LYS A 148 -11.84 -12.86 -22.90
N LEU A 149 -11.92 -11.66 -23.51
CA LEU A 149 -12.34 -11.50 -24.89
C LEU A 149 -11.25 -11.96 -25.85
N THR A 150 -10.00 -11.67 -25.54
CA THR A 150 -8.84 -12.04 -26.36
C THR A 150 -8.17 -13.32 -25.89
N ASN A 151 -8.60 -13.91 -24.76
CA ASN A 151 -7.93 -15.02 -24.08
C ASN A 151 -6.44 -14.77 -23.89
N SER A 152 -6.09 -13.58 -23.44
CA SER A 152 -4.69 -13.18 -23.28
C SER A 152 -4.51 -12.25 -22.08
N VAL A 153 -3.27 -12.19 -21.58
CA VAL A 153 -2.90 -11.16 -20.60
C VAL A 153 -2.47 -9.91 -21.37
N ILE A 154 -3.08 -8.80 -21.04
CA ILE A 154 -2.81 -7.48 -21.63
C ILE A 154 -2.47 -6.46 -20.55
N GLU A 155 -1.94 -5.30 -20.95
CA GLU A 155 -1.79 -4.15 -20.05
C GLU A 155 -3.12 -3.41 -19.94
N SER A 156 -3.69 -3.42 -18.75
CA SER A 156 -4.97 -2.78 -18.44
C SER A 156 -4.83 -1.68 -17.38
N PRO A 157 -5.71 -0.67 -17.41
CA PRO A 157 -5.85 0.26 -16.29
C PRO A 157 -6.26 -0.46 -15.01
N LEU A 158 -5.78 0.04 -13.89
CA LEU A 158 -6.21 -0.40 -12.57
C LEU A 158 -6.46 0.79 -11.64
N LYS A 159 -7.34 0.61 -10.68
CA LYS A 159 -7.66 1.63 -9.68
C LYS A 159 -8.18 0.99 -8.41
N GLY A 160 -7.95 1.65 -7.30
CA GLY A 160 -8.50 1.19 -6.04
C GLY A 160 -7.87 1.88 -4.85
N GLY A 161 -8.45 1.62 -3.69
CA GLY A 161 -8.01 2.20 -2.45
C GLY A 161 -8.90 1.82 -1.29
N PHE A 162 -8.71 2.50 -0.19
CA PHE A 162 -9.51 2.29 1.00
C PHE A 162 -9.66 3.58 1.82
N ILE A 163 -10.68 3.62 2.65
CA ILE A 163 -10.85 4.59 3.73
C ILE A 163 -11.19 3.85 5.00
N THR A 164 -10.44 4.11 6.07
CA THR A 164 -10.67 3.61 7.42
C THR A 164 -11.00 4.77 8.34
N ALA A 165 -12.13 4.72 9.02
CA ALA A 165 -12.46 5.60 10.13
C ALA A 165 -12.24 4.84 11.44
N SER A 166 -11.68 5.49 12.46
CA SER A 166 -11.40 4.90 13.76
C SER A 166 -11.60 5.89 14.89
N TYR A 167 -11.82 5.38 16.10
CA TYR A 167 -11.97 6.22 17.28
C TYR A 167 -11.20 5.61 18.46
N LYS A 168 -10.25 6.35 19.00
CA LYS A 168 -9.43 5.91 20.13
C LYS A 168 -10.11 6.21 21.45
N LEU A 169 -10.38 5.17 22.23
CA LEU A 169 -10.96 5.21 23.58
C LEU A 169 -9.92 4.73 24.59
N ASP A 170 -9.48 5.61 25.47
CA ASP A 170 -8.57 5.28 26.56
C ASP A 170 -9.35 5.17 27.87
N PHE A 171 -9.25 4.04 28.59
CA PHE A 171 -9.91 3.80 29.87
C PHE A 171 -9.11 2.85 30.76
N ASN A 172 -8.94 3.18 32.01
CA ASN A 172 -8.26 2.33 33.02
C ASN A 172 -6.88 1.80 32.57
N GLY A 173 -6.14 2.60 31.78
CA GLY A 173 -4.85 2.21 31.22
C GLY A 173 -4.91 1.23 30.07
N GLN A 174 -6.09 0.96 29.53
CA GLN A 174 -6.33 0.18 28.31
C GLN A 174 -6.78 1.11 27.18
N THR A 175 -6.61 0.67 25.95
CA THR A 175 -7.09 1.39 24.77
C THR A 175 -7.96 0.46 23.93
N LEU A 176 -9.13 0.95 23.52
CA LEU A 176 -10.01 0.30 22.55
C LEU A 176 -10.13 1.21 21.32
N ILE A 177 -9.94 0.65 20.13
CA ILE A 177 -10.02 1.39 18.87
C ILE A 177 -10.99 0.68 17.93
N PRO A 178 -12.31 0.97 18.04
CA PRO A 178 -13.27 0.54 17.00
C PRO A 178 -12.93 1.22 15.68
N PHE A 179 -13.13 0.49 14.58
CA PHE A 179 -12.92 1.00 13.24
C PHE A 179 -13.91 0.43 12.23
N SER A 180 -14.06 1.14 11.14
CA SER A 180 -14.73 0.68 9.92
C SER A 180 -13.85 1.02 8.73
N ARG A 181 -13.65 0.05 7.82
CA ARG A 181 -12.89 0.21 6.58
C ARG A 181 -13.77 -0.14 5.38
N PHE A 182 -13.87 0.77 4.43
CA PHE A 182 -14.36 0.45 3.10
C PHE A 182 -13.17 0.35 2.14
N GLN A 183 -13.12 -0.69 1.33
CA GLN A 183 -12.14 -0.84 0.26
C GLN A 183 -12.80 -1.10 -1.08
N TYR A 184 -12.10 -0.66 -2.12
CA TYR A 184 -12.42 -0.89 -3.52
C TYR A 184 -11.15 -1.19 -4.30
N TYR A 185 -11.22 -2.17 -5.20
CA TYR A 185 -10.17 -2.41 -6.19
C TYR A 185 -10.80 -2.96 -7.47
N ASP A 186 -10.25 -2.54 -8.62
CA ASP A 186 -10.61 -2.99 -9.96
C ASP A 186 -9.33 -3.04 -10.80
N GLY A 187 -8.96 -4.24 -11.32
CA GLY A 187 -7.75 -4.48 -12.09
C GLY A 187 -7.14 -5.86 -11.91
N GLY A 188 -6.02 -6.10 -12.58
CA GLY A 188 -5.32 -7.38 -12.53
C GLY A 188 -4.59 -7.65 -11.22
N LYS A 189 -4.59 -8.90 -10.77
CA LYS A 189 -3.74 -9.41 -9.69
C LYS A 189 -2.49 -10.07 -10.28
N LYS A 190 -1.49 -9.27 -10.63
CA LYS A 190 -0.28 -9.68 -11.37
C LYS A 190 0.48 -10.86 -10.79
N HIS A 191 0.35 -11.13 -9.48
CA HIS A 191 1.04 -12.23 -8.80
C HIS A 191 0.23 -13.54 -8.80
N GLU A 192 -1.01 -13.51 -9.27
CA GLU A 192 -1.86 -14.69 -9.42
C GLU A 192 -1.77 -15.28 -10.82
N LEU A 193 -2.31 -16.49 -11.01
CA LEU A 193 -2.35 -17.17 -12.30
C LEU A 193 -3.02 -16.28 -13.36
N ASP A 194 -2.39 -16.14 -14.51
CA ASP A 194 -2.82 -15.32 -15.66
C ASP A 194 -3.05 -13.84 -15.32
N ALA A 195 -2.46 -13.31 -14.25
CA ALA A 195 -2.76 -11.96 -13.75
C ALA A 195 -4.28 -11.72 -13.66
N ARG A 196 -4.98 -12.61 -13.00
CA ARG A 196 -6.45 -12.68 -12.93
C ARG A 196 -7.10 -11.31 -12.74
N SER A 197 -8.08 -10.99 -13.61
CA SER A 197 -8.96 -9.81 -13.41
C SER A 197 -9.74 -9.94 -12.10
N TYR A 198 -9.83 -8.86 -11.34
CA TYR A 198 -10.43 -8.86 -10.01
C TYR A 198 -11.09 -7.52 -9.69
N GLU A 199 -12.35 -7.58 -9.25
CA GLU A 199 -13.05 -6.44 -8.68
C GLU A 199 -13.50 -6.79 -7.26
N VAL A 200 -13.31 -5.87 -6.32
CA VAL A 200 -13.79 -5.99 -4.95
C VAL A 200 -14.37 -4.68 -4.44
N LYS A 201 -15.45 -4.79 -3.68
CA LYS A 201 -16.07 -3.75 -2.85
C LYS A 201 -16.38 -4.38 -1.51
N GLU A 202 -15.70 -3.96 -0.46
CA GLU A 202 -15.80 -4.60 0.84
C GLU A 202 -15.90 -3.58 1.96
N LEU A 203 -16.76 -3.89 2.94
CA LEU A 203 -16.87 -3.15 4.19
C LEU A 203 -16.44 -4.06 5.34
N GLU A 204 -15.43 -3.63 6.10
CA GLU A 204 -14.98 -4.27 7.31
C GLU A 204 -15.34 -3.44 8.53
N ILE A 205 -15.74 -4.09 9.61
CA ILE A 205 -15.99 -3.47 10.91
C ILE A 205 -15.25 -4.30 11.95
N GLY A 206 -14.50 -3.64 12.82
CA GLY A 206 -13.72 -4.32 13.84
C GLY A 206 -13.31 -3.40 14.99
N ALA A 207 -12.59 -3.96 15.93
CA ALA A 207 -11.98 -3.21 17.02
C ALA A 207 -10.62 -3.80 17.41
N GLU A 208 -9.64 -2.95 17.67
CA GLU A 208 -8.39 -3.32 18.29
C GLU A 208 -8.49 -3.04 19.80
N TRP A 209 -8.17 -4.03 20.62
CA TRP A 209 -8.11 -3.87 22.07
C TRP A 209 -6.68 -4.06 22.56
N GLN A 210 -6.12 -3.00 23.09
CA GLN A 210 -4.80 -2.97 23.67
C GLN A 210 -4.94 -3.06 25.21
N GLN A 211 -4.57 -4.19 25.77
CA GLN A 211 -4.60 -4.40 27.22
C GLN A 211 -3.47 -3.62 27.89
N LYS A 212 -3.65 -3.28 29.17
CA LYS A 212 -2.62 -2.66 29.99
C LYS A 212 -1.37 -3.54 29.99
N LYS A 213 -0.22 -2.97 29.63
CA LYS A 213 1.06 -3.63 29.90
C LYS A 213 1.29 -3.63 31.42
N ASN A 214 1.35 -4.81 32.02
CA ASN A 214 1.82 -4.99 33.39
C ASN A 214 3.30 -4.65 33.48
#